data_bfe004ebce6645f7e54314d9ad0e6301
#
_entry.id   bfe004ebce6645f7e54314d9ad0e6301
#
_cell.length_a   1.000
_cell.length_b   1.000
_cell.length_c   1.000
_cell.angle_alpha   90.00
_cell.angle_beta   90.00
_cell.angle_gamma   90.00
#
_symmetry.space_group_name_H-M   'P 1'
#
loop_
_entity.id
_entity.type
_entity.pdbx_description
1 polymer ?
#
loop_
_entity_poly.entity_id
_entity_poly.type
_entity_poly.pdbx_seq_one_letter_code
_entity_poly.pdbx_strand_id
1 'polypeptide(L)'
;MTRPAQPAQAVSAVMADRYATAAAMAAREATRAAKMAMQPGRSQNVAARFISGAREAAMTGAKHEQIIEAGTVYGQMAGMASTAKYAQAAANAARYAADAAEKAGARRAAKRAERAAQVAASWAEMARRRAETSHFAPYTALMTARYARRAAAAAHHAARAAGPLGHCTTRAVSLAVALLPPASRDRYTEEWKSDLYYLPLRRKRARFVPGMLVAAVHLAVILRLPTSRRRA
;
A
#
# COMPACT_ATOMS: atom_id res chain seq x y z
N MET A 1 -0.50 -39.94 1.08
CA MET A 1 0.66 -39.18 1.63
C MET A 1 0.48 -37.70 1.30
N THR A 2 -0.04 -36.90 2.21
CA THR A 2 -0.29 -35.46 2.05
C THR A 2 0.89 -34.70 2.63
N ARG A 3 1.61 -33.99 1.74
CA ARG A 3 2.77 -33.15 2.08
C ARG A 3 2.38 -32.03 3.05
N PRO A 4 3.20 -31.79 4.10
CA PRO A 4 3.05 -30.66 5.01
C PRO A 4 3.61 -29.36 4.37
N ALA A 5 3.00 -28.89 3.28
CA ALA A 5 3.44 -27.65 2.58
C ALA A 5 2.77 -26.39 3.16
N GLN A 6 1.97 -26.51 4.23
CA GLN A 6 1.12 -25.45 4.74
C GLN A 6 1.81 -24.36 5.58
N PRO A 7 2.79 -24.62 6.47
CA PRO A 7 3.34 -23.57 7.32
C PRO A 7 4.17 -22.54 6.52
N ALA A 8 4.95 -22.97 5.54
CA ALA A 8 5.79 -22.07 4.75
C ALA A 8 4.99 -21.09 3.87
N GLN A 9 3.87 -21.53 3.31
CA GLN A 9 2.98 -20.65 2.53
C GLN A 9 2.24 -19.63 3.40
N ALA A 10 1.83 -20.01 4.60
CA ALA A 10 1.20 -19.10 5.55
C ALA A 10 2.18 -18.01 6.01
N VAL A 11 3.42 -18.37 6.33
CA VAL A 11 4.48 -17.41 6.67
C VAL A 11 4.73 -16.45 5.51
N SER A 12 4.82 -16.95 4.27
CA SER A 12 5.02 -16.11 3.08
C SER A 12 3.87 -15.13 2.86
N ALA A 13 2.63 -15.53 3.12
CA ALA A 13 1.46 -14.65 3.02
C ALA A 13 1.50 -13.51 4.06
N VAL A 14 1.86 -13.81 5.30
CA VAL A 14 2.04 -12.80 6.36
C VAL A 14 3.16 -11.83 6.01
N MET A 15 4.27 -12.33 5.48
CA MET A 15 5.38 -11.48 5.04
C MET A 15 4.98 -10.58 3.87
N ALA A 16 4.19 -11.08 2.90
CA ALA A 16 3.66 -10.28 1.81
C ALA A 16 2.82 -9.11 2.32
N ASP A 17 1.98 -9.32 3.32
CA ASP A 17 1.15 -8.25 3.92
C ASP A 17 1.99 -7.21 4.67
N ARG A 18 2.98 -7.64 5.45
CA ARG A 18 3.92 -6.73 6.13
C ARG A 18 4.66 -5.84 5.14
N TYR A 19 5.19 -6.41 4.06
CA TYR A 19 5.90 -5.63 3.04
C TYR A 19 4.95 -4.72 2.25
N ALA A 20 3.72 -5.13 1.98
CA ALA A 20 2.72 -4.29 1.35
C ALA A 20 2.36 -3.08 2.23
N THR A 21 2.25 -3.27 3.54
CA THR A 21 2.04 -2.18 4.51
C THR A 21 3.23 -1.22 4.53
N ALA A 22 4.46 -1.72 4.55
CA ALA A 22 5.66 -0.91 4.47
C ALA A 22 5.73 -0.10 3.16
N ALA A 23 5.35 -0.70 2.02
CA ALA A 23 5.27 -0.01 0.74
C ALA A 23 4.24 1.14 0.77
N ALA A 24 3.10 0.94 1.41
CA ALA A 24 2.05 1.96 1.54
C ALA A 24 2.51 3.14 2.41
N MET A 25 3.19 2.88 3.53
CA MET A 25 3.75 3.93 4.38
C MET A 25 4.79 4.75 3.62
N ALA A 26 5.74 4.11 2.97
CA ALA A 26 6.76 4.78 2.17
C ALA A 26 6.15 5.61 1.01
N ALA A 27 5.11 5.11 0.35
CA ALA A 27 4.42 5.83 -0.72
C ALA A 27 3.65 7.07 -0.20
N ARG A 28 3.13 7.02 1.02
CA ARG A 28 2.52 8.19 1.69
C ARG A 28 3.57 9.26 1.97
N GLU A 29 4.73 8.88 2.49
CA GLU A 29 5.84 9.82 2.74
C GLU A 29 6.39 10.41 1.45
N ALA A 30 6.54 9.64 0.37
CA ALA A 30 6.90 10.14 -0.95
C ALA A 30 5.88 11.19 -1.46
N THR A 31 4.58 10.94 -1.23
CA THR A 31 3.53 11.90 -1.63
C THR A 31 3.59 13.18 -0.80
N ARG A 32 3.87 13.06 0.49
CA ARG A 32 4.01 14.20 1.40
C ARG A 32 5.22 15.05 1.03
N ALA A 33 6.37 14.41 0.79
CA ALA A 33 7.59 15.08 0.34
C ALA A 33 7.42 15.79 -1.01
N ALA A 34 6.75 15.17 -1.99
CA ALA A 34 6.46 15.79 -3.27
C ALA A 34 5.56 17.03 -3.13
N LYS A 35 4.54 16.96 -2.27
CA LYS A 35 3.69 18.13 -1.99
C LYS A 35 4.46 19.27 -1.33
N MET A 36 5.36 18.97 -0.40
CA MET A 36 6.20 19.98 0.24
C MET A 36 7.15 20.63 -0.76
N ALA A 37 7.75 19.87 -1.67
CA ALA A 37 8.62 20.40 -2.72
C ALA A 37 7.90 21.36 -3.68
N MET A 38 6.58 21.20 -3.87
CA MET A 38 5.75 22.03 -4.75
C MET A 38 5.17 23.27 -4.07
N GLN A 39 5.31 23.45 -2.74
CA GLN A 39 4.76 24.57 -2.00
C GLN A 39 5.83 25.63 -1.74
N PRO A 40 5.89 26.76 -2.50
CA PRO A 40 6.94 27.76 -2.36
C PRO A 40 7.00 28.40 -0.95
N GLY A 41 5.86 28.62 -0.29
CA GLY A 41 5.83 29.23 1.03
C GLY A 41 6.38 28.36 2.18
N ARG A 42 6.46 27.04 2.02
CA ARG A 42 7.08 26.15 3.01
C ARG A 42 8.55 25.91 2.76
N SER A 43 9.00 25.99 1.51
CA SER A 43 10.42 26.01 1.18
C SER A 43 11.09 27.27 1.71
N GLN A 44 10.38 28.41 1.81
CA GLN A 44 10.86 29.64 2.45
C GLN A 44 11.14 29.45 3.96
N ASN A 45 10.37 28.64 4.69
CA ASN A 45 10.64 28.35 6.11
C ASN A 45 11.87 27.43 6.32
N VAL A 46 12.15 26.53 5.37
CA VAL A 46 13.40 25.76 5.36
C VAL A 46 14.56 26.68 4.97
N ALA A 47 14.35 27.55 3.98
CA ALA A 47 15.28 28.60 3.62
C ALA A 47 15.56 29.57 4.79
N ALA A 48 14.54 30.02 5.53
CA ALA A 48 14.72 30.89 6.71
C ALA A 48 15.53 30.24 7.83
N ARG A 49 15.40 28.92 8.04
CA ARG A 49 16.29 28.18 8.97
C ARG A 49 17.71 28.05 8.42
N PHE A 50 17.88 27.95 7.12
CA PHE A 50 19.20 28.00 6.47
C PHE A 50 19.81 29.39 6.51
N ILE A 51 19.00 30.45 6.36
CA ILE A 51 19.39 31.87 6.45
C ILE A 51 19.87 32.22 7.86
N SER A 52 19.34 31.60 8.93
CA SER A 52 19.90 31.81 10.27
C SER A 52 21.31 31.26 10.41
N GLY A 53 21.69 30.19 9.69
CA GLY A 53 23.08 29.74 9.53
C GLY A 53 23.88 30.57 8.48
N ALA A 54 23.19 31.07 7.47
CA ALA A 54 23.79 31.93 6.43
C ALA A 54 23.92 33.40 6.82
N ARG A 55 23.45 33.82 7.99
CA ARG A 55 23.73 35.12 8.56
C ARG A 55 25.24 35.36 8.75
N GLU A 56 26.02 34.31 8.94
CA GLU A 56 27.47 34.32 8.88
C GLU A 56 28.01 34.51 7.43
N ALA A 57 27.34 33.99 6.41
CA ALA A 57 27.68 34.18 4.99
C ALA A 57 27.18 35.53 4.42
N ALA A 58 26.19 36.18 5.06
CA ALA A 58 25.70 37.49 4.68
C ALA A 58 26.73 38.64 4.89
N MET A 59 27.84 38.36 5.55
CA MET A 59 29.03 39.24 5.54
C MET A 59 29.68 39.38 4.16
N THR A 60 29.23 38.62 3.15
CA THR A 60 29.80 38.63 1.79
C THR A 60 29.00 39.46 0.76
N GLY A 61 28.05 40.30 1.17
CA GLY A 61 27.39 41.26 0.29
C GLY A 61 26.36 40.72 -0.71
N ALA A 62 25.91 39.48 -0.55
CA ALA A 62 24.83 38.93 -1.38
C ALA A 62 23.49 39.61 -1.06
N LYS A 63 22.76 40.06 -2.11
CA LYS A 63 21.46 40.69 -1.96
C LYS A 63 20.46 39.73 -1.33
N HIS A 64 19.61 40.23 -0.43
CA HIS A 64 18.62 39.44 0.31
C HIS A 64 17.72 38.57 -0.60
N GLU A 65 17.34 39.07 -1.77
CA GLU A 65 16.58 38.33 -2.78
C GLU A 65 17.31 37.09 -3.30
N GLN A 66 18.61 37.16 -3.55
CA GLN A 66 19.42 36.04 -4.04
C GLN A 66 19.51 34.91 -2.98
N ILE A 67 19.54 35.29 -1.71
CA ILE A 67 19.56 34.32 -0.60
C ILE A 67 18.21 33.62 -0.48
N ILE A 68 17.07 34.31 -0.64
CA ILE A 68 15.72 33.73 -0.63
C ILE A 68 15.53 32.80 -1.82
N GLU A 69 15.97 33.21 -3.01
CA GLU A 69 15.87 32.37 -4.22
C GLU A 69 16.69 31.08 -4.09
N ALA A 70 17.96 31.19 -3.67
CA ALA A 70 18.82 30.05 -3.42
C ALA A 70 18.24 29.10 -2.37
N GLY A 71 17.69 29.63 -1.28
CA GLY A 71 17.03 28.84 -0.23
C GLY A 71 15.76 28.13 -0.73
N THR A 72 14.99 28.79 -1.61
CA THR A 72 13.79 28.19 -2.22
C THR A 72 14.17 27.02 -3.13
N VAL A 73 15.16 27.20 -3.99
CA VAL A 73 15.70 26.14 -4.86
C VAL A 73 16.22 24.98 -4.03
N TYR A 74 17.02 25.26 -3.00
CA TYR A 74 17.53 24.20 -2.11
C TYR A 74 16.41 23.41 -1.42
N GLY A 75 15.38 24.08 -0.89
CA GLY A 75 14.22 23.44 -0.26
C GLY A 75 13.46 22.54 -1.23
N GLN A 76 13.29 22.95 -2.48
CA GLN A 76 12.68 22.17 -3.55
C GLN A 76 13.51 20.93 -3.90
N MET A 77 14.83 21.09 -3.97
CA MET A 77 15.77 19.99 -4.25
C MET A 77 15.76 18.96 -3.12
N ALA A 78 15.83 19.41 -1.87
CA ALA A 78 15.73 18.53 -0.70
C ALA A 78 14.41 17.76 -0.67
N GLY A 79 13.30 18.41 -1.02
CA GLY A 79 11.99 17.80 -1.17
C GLY A 79 11.95 16.74 -2.27
N MET A 80 12.58 17.00 -3.42
CA MET A 80 12.67 16.04 -4.52
C MET A 80 13.57 14.85 -4.18
N ALA A 81 14.71 15.08 -3.54
CA ALA A 81 15.58 14.00 -3.03
C ALA A 81 14.86 13.12 -2.01
N SER A 82 14.11 13.73 -1.10
CA SER A 82 13.27 12.99 -0.12
C SER A 82 12.17 12.19 -0.82
N THR A 83 11.53 12.75 -1.85
CA THR A 83 10.53 12.04 -2.65
C THR A 83 11.15 10.81 -3.33
N ALA A 84 12.34 10.95 -3.92
CA ALA A 84 13.07 9.86 -4.54
C ALA A 84 13.42 8.76 -3.53
N LYS A 85 13.94 9.13 -2.35
CA LYS A 85 14.27 8.19 -1.27
C LYS A 85 13.07 7.36 -0.84
N TYR A 86 11.94 7.99 -0.56
CA TYR A 86 10.74 7.28 -0.11
C TYR A 86 10.08 6.47 -1.23
N ALA A 87 10.15 6.94 -2.48
CA ALA A 87 9.65 6.17 -3.61
C ALA A 87 10.50 4.93 -3.88
N GLN A 88 11.81 5.01 -3.72
CA GLN A 88 12.70 3.84 -3.79
C GLN A 88 12.39 2.83 -2.68
N ALA A 89 12.17 3.31 -1.45
CA ALA A 89 11.77 2.45 -0.35
C ALA A 89 10.43 1.74 -0.63
N ALA A 90 9.44 2.45 -1.19
CA ALA A 90 8.16 1.87 -1.59
C ALA A 90 8.33 0.82 -2.70
N ALA A 91 9.19 1.06 -3.68
CA ALA A 91 9.49 0.11 -4.76
C ALA A 91 10.16 -1.15 -4.22
N ASN A 92 11.14 -1.03 -3.33
CA ASN A 92 11.82 -2.16 -2.71
C ASN A 92 10.85 -3.00 -1.87
N ALA A 93 10.04 -2.37 -1.02
CA ALA A 93 9.02 -3.07 -0.23
C ALA A 93 7.99 -3.77 -1.12
N ALA A 94 7.59 -3.17 -2.25
CA ALA A 94 6.69 -3.80 -3.21
C ALA A 94 7.31 -5.03 -3.92
N ARG A 95 8.62 -5.02 -4.18
CA ARG A 95 9.35 -6.20 -4.69
C ARG A 95 9.36 -7.34 -3.68
N TYR A 96 9.65 -7.06 -2.41
CA TYR A 96 9.60 -8.06 -1.35
C TYR A 96 8.19 -8.63 -1.15
N ALA A 97 7.15 -7.79 -1.24
CA ALA A 97 5.78 -8.24 -1.21
C ALA A 97 5.45 -9.15 -2.41
N ALA A 98 5.97 -8.83 -3.60
CA ALA A 98 5.79 -9.65 -4.79
C ALA A 98 6.47 -11.03 -4.64
N ASP A 99 7.72 -11.08 -4.20
CA ASP A 99 8.45 -12.33 -3.95
C ASP A 99 7.73 -13.22 -2.91
N ALA A 100 7.32 -12.63 -1.79
CA ALA A 100 6.56 -13.33 -0.77
C ALA A 100 5.20 -13.83 -1.28
N ALA A 101 4.50 -13.04 -2.12
CA ALA A 101 3.24 -13.45 -2.73
C ALA A 101 3.43 -14.55 -3.78
N GLU A 102 4.53 -14.57 -4.50
CA GLU A 102 4.87 -15.64 -5.44
C GLU A 102 5.11 -16.96 -4.71
N LYS A 103 5.89 -16.94 -3.62
CA LYS A 103 6.13 -18.09 -2.74
C LYS A 103 4.82 -18.63 -2.14
N ALA A 104 3.88 -17.74 -1.83
CA ALA A 104 2.53 -18.12 -1.40
C ALA A 104 1.60 -18.58 -2.54
N GLY A 105 2.10 -18.65 -3.78
CA GLY A 105 1.37 -19.15 -4.96
C GLY A 105 0.53 -18.12 -5.72
N ALA A 106 0.64 -16.83 -5.40
CA ALA A 106 -0.09 -15.73 -6.05
C ALA A 106 0.67 -15.17 -7.28
N ARG A 107 1.25 -16.01 -8.13
CA ARG A 107 2.17 -15.65 -9.23
C ARG A 107 1.71 -14.51 -10.13
N ARG A 108 0.45 -14.48 -10.55
CA ARG A 108 -0.05 -13.42 -11.46
C ARG A 108 -0.07 -12.05 -10.78
N ALA A 109 -0.47 -12.01 -9.51
CA ALA A 109 -0.50 -10.77 -8.73
C ALA A 109 0.92 -10.32 -8.38
N ALA A 110 1.81 -11.25 -8.03
CA ALA A 110 3.23 -11.01 -7.80
C ALA A 110 3.92 -10.35 -9.01
N LYS A 111 3.76 -10.90 -10.22
CA LYS A 111 4.31 -10.31 -11.45
C LYS A 111 3.81 -8.88 -11.73
N ARG A 112 2.54 -8.59 -11.40
CA ARG A 112 2.01 -7.22 -11.53
C ARG A 112 2.64 -6.26 -10.51
N ALA A 113 2.82 -6.70 -9.27
CA ALA A 113 3.46 -5.92 -8.21
C ALA A 113 4.93 -5.65 -8.54
N GLU A 114 5.65 -6.65 -9.04
CA GLU A 114 7.03 -6.51 -9.47
C GLU A 114 7.18 -5.47 -10.60
N ARG A 115 6.37 -5.54 -11.66
CA ARG A 115 6.38 -4.55 -12.75
C ARG A 115 6.08 -3.13 -12.24
N ALA A 116 5.10 -2.98 -11.35
CA ALA A 116 4.78 -1.68 -10.77
C ALA A 116 5.95 -1.13 -9.91
N ALA A 117 6.65 -2.02 -9.19
CA ALA A 117 7.82 -1.67 -8.40
C ALA A 117 9.01 -1.24 -9.29
N GLN A 118 9.23 -1.92 -10.43
CA GLN A 118 10.28 -1.56 -11.39
C GLN A 118 10.04 -0.15 -11.95
N VAL A 119 8.81 0.16 -12.36
CA VAL A 119 8.45 1.51 -12.86
C VAL A 119 8.61 2.56 -11.76
N ALA A 120 8.22 2.26 -10.52
CA ALA A 120 8.40 3.21 -9.42
C ALA A 120 9.88 3.47 -9.12
N ALA A 121 10.73 2.43 -9.18
CA ALA A 121 12.18 2.56 -9.00
C ALA A 121 12.83 3.41 -10.10
N SER A 122 12.43 3.26 -11.37
CA SER A 122 12.97 4.08 -12.47
C SER A 122 12.61 5.57 -12.31
N TRP A 123 11.40 5.89 -11.86
CA TRP A 123 11.00 7.25 -11.55
C TRP A 123 11.74 7.81 -10.32
N ALA A 124 11.97 6.99 -9.30
CA ALA A 124 12.75 7.39 -8.13
C ALA A 124 14.20 7.74 -8.50
N GLU A 125 14.82 6.91 -9.34
CA GLU A 125 16.17 7.17 -9.84
C GLU A 125 16.24 8.44 -10.69
N MET A 126 15.26 8.68 -11.57
CA MET A 126 15.17 9.91 -12.35
C MET A 126 15.04 11.14 -11.45
N ALA A 127 14.22 11.07 -10.39
CA ALA A 127 14.06 12.16 -9.43
C ALA A 127 15.36 12.41 -8.64
N ARG A 128 16.08 11.35 -8.25
CA ARG A 128 17.37 11.45 -7.59
C ARG A 128 18.40 12.17 -8.45
N ARG A 129 18.57 11.74 -9.71
CA ARG A 129 19.51 12.37 -10.64
C ARG A 129 19.19 13.84 -10.88
N ARG A 130 17.91 14.19 -11.03
CA ARG A 130 17.50 15.59 -11.19
C ARG A 130 17.74 16.42 -9.93
N ALA A 131 17.57 15.82 -8.74
CA ALA A 131 17.93 16.47 -7.50
C ALA A 131 19.44 16.75 -7.42
N GLU A 132 20.28 15.84 -7.87
CA GLU A 132 21.75 16.00 -7.90
C GLU A 132 22.22 17.06 -8.89
N THR A 133 21.54 17.22 -10.02
CA THR A 133 21.88 18.23 -11.06
C THR A 133 21.27 19.60 -10.82
N SER A 134 20.74 19.86 -9.64
CA SER A 134 20.09 21.12 -9.28
C SER A 134 18.94 21.53 -10.22
N HIS A 135 18.28 20.55 -10.82
CA HIS A 135 17.17 20.77 -11.74
C HIS A 135 15.85 20.39 -11.09
N PHE A 136 15.15 21.36 -10.51
CA PHE A 136 13.82 21.12 -9.95
C PHE A 136 12.80 20.88 -11.07
N ALA A 137 12.20 19.69 -11.06
CA ALA A 137 11.16 19.32 -12.00
C ALA A 137 9.91 18.85 -11.23
N PRO A 138 8.93 19.75 -10.99
CA PRO A 138 7.70 19.45 -10.24
C PRO A 138 6.99 18.23 -10.80
N TYR A 139 6.94 18.10 -12.12
CA TYR A 139 6.37 16.95 -12.79
C TYR A 139 7.06 15.63 -12.39
N THR A 140 8.39 15.63 -12.30
CA THR A 140 9.13 14.41 -11.90
C THR A 140 8.81 14.01 -10.46
N ALA A 141 8.77 14.96 -9.52
CA ALA A 141 8.40 14.69 -8.13
C ALA A 141 6.96 14.11 -8.03
N LEU A 142 6.01 14.72 -8.75
CA LEU A 142 4.62 14.26 -8.78
C LEU A 142 4.49 12.86 -9.36
N MET A 143 5.14 12.58 -10.48
CA MET A 143 5.10 11.27 -11.13
C MET A 143 5.78 10.21 -10.27
N THR A 144 6.92 10.53 -9.65
CA THR A 144 7.60 9.63 -8.71
C THR A 144 6.68 9.23 -7.56
N ALA A 145 6.00 10.17 -6.91
CA ALA A 145 5.03 9.89 -5.86
C ALA A 145 3.82 9.09 -6.36
N ARG A 146 3.33 9.37 -7.59
CA ARG A 146 2.24 8.63 -8.22
C ARG A 146 2.59 7.17 -8.46
N TYR A 147 3.78 6.89 -8.99
CA TYR A 147 4.21 5.51 -9.25
C TYR A 147 4.56 4.76 -7.97
N ALA A 148 5.08 5.42 -6.93
CA ALA A 148 5.24 4.82 -5.61
C ALA A 148 3.89 4.33 -5.05
N ARG A 149 2.82 5.14 -5.16
CA ARG A 149 1.47 4.72 -4.76
C ARG A 149 0.93 3.54 -5.57
N ARG A 150 1.19 3.51 -6.89
CA ARG A 150 0.79 2.37 -7.74
C ARG A 150 1.51 1.09 -7.36
N ALA A 151 2.81 1.17 -7.05
CA ALA A 151 3.58 0.03 -6.57
C ALA A 151 3.05 -0.51 -5.24
N ALA A 152 2.74 0.39 -4.29
CA ALA A 152 2.14 0.02 -3.02
C ALA A 152 0.75 -0.62 -3.18
N ALA A 153 -0.11 -0.09 -4.04
CA ALA A 153 -1.42 -0.67 -4.33
C ALA A 153 -1.31 -2.08 -4.96
N ALA A 154 -0.35 -2.26 -5.89
CA ALA A 154 -0.10 -3.56 -6.50
C ALA A 154 0.46 -4.57 -5.48
N ALA A 155 1.32 -4.12 -4.54
CA ALA A 155 1.83 -4.94 -3.45
C ALA A 155 0.69 -5.41 -2.52
N HIS A 156 -0.21 -4.53 -2.11
CA HIS A 156 -1.40 -4.91 -1.34
C HIS A 156 -2.30 -5.89 -2.09
N HIS A 157 -2.49 -5.71 -3.39
CA HIS A 157 -3.25 -6.67 -4.19
C HIS A 157 -2.56 -8.04 -4.23
N ALA A 158 -1.23 -8.08 -4.34
CA ALA A 158 -0.46 -9.31 -4.30
C ALA A 158 -0.55 -10.00 -2.93
N ALA A 159 -0.43 -9.25 -1.83
CA ALA A 159 -0.57 -9.74 -0.47
C ALA A 159 -1.96 -10.36 -0.22
N ARG A 160 -3.02 -9.67 -0.63
CA ARG A 160 -4.40 -10.22 -0.52
C ARG A 160 -4.60 -11.49 -1.36
N ALA A 161 -3.98 -11.55 -2.55
CA ALA A 161 -4.04 -12.76 -3.38
C ALA A 161 -3.24 -13.92 -2.79
N ALA A 162 -2.19 -13.61 -2.03
CA ALA A 162 -1.34 -14.56 -1.33
C ALA A 162 -1.96 -15.07 -0.02
N GLY A 163 -2.87 -14.32 0.57
CA GLY A 163 -3.52 -14.66 1.84
C GLY A 163 -4.17 -16.05 1.82
N PRO A 164 -4.33 -16.68 2.99
CA PRO A 164 -4.80 -18.05 3.10
C PRO A 164 -6.16 -18.28 2.45
N LEU A 165 -6.99 -17.25 2.42
CA LEU A 165 -8.32 -17.31 1.81
C LEU A 165 -8.33 -16.93 0.32
N GLY A 166 -7.31 -16.21 -0.16
CA GLY A 166 -7.31 -15.63 -1.51
C GLY A 166 -8.31 -14.45 -1.66
N HIS A 167 -8.08 -13.58 -2.63
CA HIS A 167 -8.90 -12.36 -2.79
C HIS A 167 -10.39 -12.62 -3.06
N CYS A 168 -10.69 -13.59 -3.93
CA CYS A 168 -12.08 -13.91 -4.27
C CYS A 168 -12.85 -14.47 -3.07
N THR A 169 -12.22 -15.31 -2.26
CA THR A 169 -12.84 -15.92 -1.09
C THR A 169 -13.09 -14.91 0.01
N THR A 170 -12.13 -14.02 0.29
CA THR A 170 -12.31 -12.92 1.25
C THR A 170 -13.45 -11.99 0.84
N ARG A 171 -13.53 -11.65 -0.45
CA ARG A 171 -14.62 -10.80 -0.97
C ARG A 171 -15.98 -11.50 -0.87
N ALA A 172 -16.03 -12.81 -1.12
CA ALA A 172 -17.25 -13.59 -0.98
C ALA A 172 -17.73 -13.65 0.48
N VAL A 173 -16.82 -13.84 1.46
CA VAL A 173 -17.15 -13.74 2.89
C VAL A 173 -17.72 -12.36 3.21
N SER A 174 -17.07 -11.29 2.77
CA SER A 174 -17.54 -9.93 3.02
C SER A 174 -18.94 -9.68 2.44
N LEU A 175 -19.21 -10.16 1.24
CA LEU A 175 -20.53 -10.06 0.61
C LEU A 175 -21.59 -10.88 1.38
N ALA A 176 -21.25 -12.12 1.74
CA ALA A 176 -22.15 -12.97 2.50
C ALA A 176 -22.51 -12.36 3.87
N VAL A 177 -21.51 -11.83 4.57
CA VAL A 177 -21.69 -11.14 5.87
C VAL A 177 -22.51 -9.86 5.72
N ALA A 178 -22.35 -9.11 4.63
CA ALA A 178 -23.12 -7.87 4.39
C ALA A 178 -24.64 -8.15 4.29
N LEU A 179 -25.04 -9.35 3.87
CA LEU A 179 -26.44 -9.76 3.81
C LEU A 179 -27.05 -10.01 5.19
N LEU A 180 -26.24 -10.28 6.22
CA LEU A 180 -26.71 -10.60 7.57
C LEU A 180 -27.06 -9.34 8.37
N PRO A 181 -27.94 -9.44 9.37
CA PRO A 181 -28.21 -8.39 10.34
C PRO A 181 -26.92 -7.96 11.06
N PRO A 182 -26.76 -6.66 11.40
CA PRO A 182 -25.52 -6.14 12.00
C PRO A 182 -25.04 -6.92 13.25
N ALA A 183 -25.97 -7.28 14.13
CA ALA A 183 -25.66 -8.01 15.36
C ALA A 183 -25.05 -9.41 15.16
N SER A 184 -25.20 -9.99 13.96
CA SER A 184 -24.71 -11.36 13.67
C SER A 184 -23.43 -11.36 12.82
N ARG A 185 -23.01 -10.20 12.29
CA ARG A 185 -21.93 -10.11 11.29
C ARG A 185 -20.60 -10.60 11.81
N ASP A 186 -20.19 -10.19 13.01
CA ASP A 186 -18.90 -10.51 13.57
C ASP A 186 -18.75 -12.01 13.81
N ARG A 187 -19.78 -12.63 14.40
CA ARG A 187 -19.81 -14.08 14.63
C ARG A 187 -19.65 -14.87 13.33
N TYR A 188 -20.47 -14.60 12.32
CA TYR A 188 -20.40 -15.35 11.05
C TYR A 188 -19.16 -15.01 10.23
N THR A 189 -18.58 -13.82 10.41
CA THR A 189 -17.28 -13.48 9.80
C THR A 189 -16.18 -14.41 10.27
N GLU A 190 -16.08 -14.64 11.57
CA GLU A 190 -15.05 -15.49 12.15
C GLU A 190 -15.32 -16.99 11.86
N GLU A 191 -16.57 -17.42 11.95
CA GLU A 191 -16.97 -18.80 11.64
C GLU A 191 -16.64 -19.16 10.19
N TRP A 192 -17.08 -18.36 9.22
CA TRP A 192 -16.83 -18.64 7.81
C TRP A 192 -15.36 -18.47 7.39
N LYS A 193 -14.62 -17.57 8.02
CA LYS A 193 -13.18 -17.52 7.83
C LYS A 193 -12.51 -18.78 8.36
N SER A 194 -12.92 -19.27 9.51
CA SER A 194 -12.43 -20.51 10.11
C SER A 194 -12.70 -21.72 9.19
N ASP A 195 -13.94 -21.90 8.73
CA ASP A 195 -14.32 -22.97 7.83
C ASP A 195 -13.51 -22.98 6.54
N LEU A 196 -13.33 -21.79 5.94
CA LEU A 196 -12.54 -21.64 4.74
C LEU A 196 -11.04 -21.87 4.97
N TYR A 197 -10.55 -21.59 6.18
CA TYR A 197 -9.17 -21.85 6.56
C TYR A 197 -8.86 -23.35 6.58
N TYR A 198 -9.79 -24.17 7.10
CA TYR A 198 -9.63 -25.61 7.15
C TYR A 198 -9.79 -26.32 5.80
N LEU A 199 -10.26 -25.64 4.75
CA LEU A 199 -10.34 -26.22 3.41
C LEU A 199 -8.99 -26.14 2.68
N PRO A 200 -8.25 -27.25 2.50
CA PRO A 200 -6.85 -27.21 2.05
C PRO A 200 -6.67 -26.83 0.57
N LEU A 201 -7.68 -27.04 -0.26
CA LEU A 201 -7.58 -26.87 -1.71
C LEU A 201 -8.38 -25.66 -2.20
N ARG A 202 -7.77 -24.81 -3.05
CA ARG A 202 -8.46 -23.69 -3.70
C ARG A 202 -9.75 -24.11 -4.41
N ARG A 203 -9.76 -25.29 -5.05
CA ARG A 203 -10.96 -25.83 -5.72
C ARG A 203 -12.08 -26.17 -4.75
N LYS A 204 -11.75 -26.72 -3.56
CA LYS A 204 -12.74 -27.00 -2.51
C LYS A 204 -13.31 -25.69 -1.94
N ARG A 205 -12.47 -24.69 -1.71
CA ARG A 205 -12.91 -23.34 -1.29
C ARG A 205 -13.83 -22.69 -2.32
N ALA A 206 -13.47 -22.76 -3.61
CA ALA A 206 -14.30 -22.22 -4.69
C ALA A 206 -15.67 -22.87 -4.78
N ARG A 207 -15.79 -24.17 -4.46
CA ARG A 207 -17.09 -24.88 -4.39
C ARG A 207 -17.87 -24.57 -3.12
N PHE A 208 -17.19 -24.23 -2.03
CA PHE A 208 -17.82 -23.87 -0.76
C PHE A 208 -18.47 -22.47 -0.82
N VAL A 209 -17.89 -21.55 -1.56
CA VAL A 209 -18.36 -20.15 -1.65
C VAL A 209 -19.82 -20.02 -2.10
N PRO A 210 -20.32 -20.69 -3.16
CA PRO A 210 -21.73 -20.62 -3.52
C PRO A 210 -22.66 -21.10 -2.40
N GLY A 211 -22.31 -22.22 -1.74
CA GLY A 211 -23.08 -22.75 -0.62
C GLY A 211 -23.15 -21.76 0.54
N MET A 212 -22.04 -21.10 0.86
CA MET A 212 -21.98 -20.06 1.89
C MET A 212 -22.86 -18.86 1.54
N LEU A 213 -22.90 -18.40 0.28
CA LEU A 213 -23.77 -17.31 -0.15
C LEU A 213 -25.24 -17.67 -0.04
N VAL A 214 -25.62 -18.88 -0.43
CA VAL A 214 -26.99 -19.41 -0.26
C VAL A 214 -27.35 -19.47 1.23
N ALA A 215 -26.46 -20.00 2.07
CA ALA A 215 -26.66 -20.04 3.52
C ALA A 215 -26.80 -18.63 4.11
N ALA A 216 -26.03 -17.65 3.62
CA ALA A 216 -26.15 -16.26 4.06
C ALA A 216 -27.53 -15.65 3.77
N VAL A 217 -28.06 -15.89 2.57
CA VAL A 217 -29.43 -15.45 2.21
C VAL A 217 -30.47 -16.11 3.11
N HIS A 218 -30.37 -17.43 3.30
CA HIS A 218 -31.30 -18.16 4.15
C HIS A 218 -31.28 -17.68 5.61
N LEU A 219 -30.08 -17.52 6.18
CA LEU A 219 -29.89 -16.96 7.51
C LEU A 219 -30.39 -15.54 7.63
N ALA A 220 -30.18 -14.69 6.60
CA ALA A 220 -30.68 -13.33 6.60
C ALA A 220 -32.21 -13.25 6.67
N VAL A 221 -32.90 -14.18 6.01
CA VAL A 221 -34.37 -14.31 6.09
C VAL A 221 -34.79 -14.77 7.48
N ILE A 222 -34.19 -15.86 7.98
CA ILE A 222 -34.55 -16.41 9.31
C ILE A 222 -34.29 -15.42 10.44
N LEU A 223 -33.17 -14.72 10.41
CA LEU A 223 -32.80 -13.77 11.46
C LEU A 223 -33.58 -12.45 11.43
N ARG A 224 -34.26 -12.13 10.30
CA ARG A 224 -35.16 -10.99 10.18
C ARG A 224 -36.61 -11.30 10.51
N LEU A 225 -37.00 -12.58 10.59
CA LEU A 225 -38.34 -12.98 10.99
C LEU A 225 -38.54 -12.69 12.49
N PRO A 226 -39.61 -12.01 12.88
CA PRO A 226 -39.89 -11.71 14.28
C PRO A 226 -40.04 -13.03 15.10
N THR A 227 -39.43 -13.06 16.28
CA THR A 227 -39.34 -14.21 17.18
C THR A 227 -40.71 -14.72 17.69
N SER A 228 -41.78 -13.93 17.46
CA SER A 228 -43.15 -14.31 17.82
C SER A 228 -43.65 -15.59 17.15
N ARG A 229 -43.06 -16.01 16.02
CA ARG A 229 -43.40 -17.30 15.35
C ARG A 229 -42.60 -18.51 15.84
N ARG A 230 -41.66 -18.33 16.77
CA ARG A 230 -40.88 -19.47 17.33
C ARG A 230 -41.48 -20.11 18.55
N ARG A 231 -42.67 -19.68 19.04
CA ARG A 231 -43.33 -20.19 20.22
C ARG A 231 -44.69 -20.88 19.93
N ALA A 232 -44.99 -21.21 18.67
CA ALA A 232 -46.18 -21.99 18.30
C ALA A 232 -45.80 -23.42 17.89
#